data_8b1f0e6825d969977ac9a5ee343f390a
#
_entry.id   8b1f0e6825d969977ac9a5ee343f390a
#
_cell.length_a   1.000
_cell.length_b   1.000
_cell.length_c   1.000
_cell.angle_alpha   90.00
_cell.angle_beta   90.00
_cell.angle_gamma   90.00
#
_symmetry.space_group_name_H-M   'P 1'
#
loop_
_entity.id
_entity.type
_entity.pdbx_description
1 polymer ?
#
loop_
_entity_poly.entity_id
_entity_poly.type
_entity_poly.pdbx_seq_one_letter_code
_entity_poly.pdbx_strand_id
1 'polypeptide(L)'
;MVRHVFWRVGGWEMVGELRATEVDGVPVYWVPGERRMRASLWFRVGMADASLPTHGWLHLLEHLALHDRDSIRAPVNGSVSMLHTTFDVEGEPDDVAEFLQQTCRWLSTPNFTDLEHERWVLRAESATRHAGPIALHLLWRYGAQGSGLAAYDEYGLYTADPDHLQSLAAQAFARGNAVLALTGPPPAGLRLPLADGARWPVKPAMPCDQPLPAGFAGPTGSVALSGVMSRSYAGPSLMRALRRGLERGFRHGAGVGYSGWSSYELVDAENAMLTAGIDILPEARPTVVAQSLAVLRRLRDRGPDPADLRDDLDQEIRRIKTEPAENWMPYLAARDVLFGRPVQDRDQLAAEADATTVHDVAQAARAMWSSLLLSVDPDATTDPQLTWLAGPPRTTSVTTGQRFKPAGWPVTKAELTVGRKAAQIETPSGETSASYDELAAVVAYPDGGRQLIRRDGYQVQIEPAHWRNGHQAVAVVDAAVPPDLCVTMPAREPDEIPRSSVTWQRKAAYLLKKPELWVAVILIIVVVLGVVSGISMSDIAPRGAVAVIVVGTIVAFRNAVKK
;
A
#
# COMPACT_ATOMS: atom_id res chain seq x y z
N MET A 1 -21.22 27.14 -5.54
CA MET A 1 -21.90 27.35 -4.24
C MET A 1 -23.29 26.70 -4.34
N VAL A 2 -23.38 25.40 -4.11
CA VAL A 2 -24.66 24.65 -4.18
C VAL A 2 -25.31 24.80 -2.82
N ARG A 3 -26.45 25.51 -2.76
CA ARG A 3 -27.27 25.63 -1.55
C ARG A 3 -27.95 24.26 -1.38
N HIS A 4 -27.55 23.50 -0.35
CA HIS A 4 -28.30 22.33 0.10
C HIS A 4 -29.66 22.76 0.63
N VAL A 5 -30.73 22.11 0.17
CA VAL A 5 -32.08 22.32 0.70
C VAL A 5 -32.18 21.50 1.99
N PHE A 6 -31.85 22.13 3.11
CA PHE A 6 -32.09 21.55 4.42
C PHE A 6 -33.49 21.96 4.89
N TRP A 7 -34.27 21.00 5.37
CA TRP A 7 -35.52 21.26 6.04
C TRP A 7 -35.28 21.35 7.55
N ARG A 8 -35.66 22.43 8.20
CA ARG A 8 -35.58 22.55 9.67
C ARG A 8 -36.86 22.04 10.31
N VAL A 9 -36.76 20.98 11.12
CA VAL A 9 -37.83 20.47 11.98
C VAL A 9 -37.24 20.30 13.37
N GLY A 10 -37.75 21.06 14.35
CA GLY A 10 -37.34 20.94 15.74
C GLY A 10 -35.87 21.28 16.04
N GLY A 11 -35.24 22.19 15.27
CA GLY A 11 -33.84 22.60 15.47
C GLY A 11 -32.80 21.76 14.76
N TRP A 12 -33.20 20.72 13.98
CA TRP A 12 -32.34 19.82 13.23
C TRP A 12 -32.43 20.12 11.73
N GLU A 13 -31.28 20.04 11.05
CA GLU A 13 -31.26 20.01 9.60
C GLU A 13 -31.38 18.56 9.14
N MET A 14 -32.14 18.29 8.07
CA MET A 14 -32.42 16.92 7.59
C MET A 14 -32.04 16.73 6.12
N VAL A 15 -31.50 15.57 5.82
CA VAL A 15 -31.28 15.06 4.46
C VAL A 15 -31.92 13.66 4.41
N GLY A 16 -33.19 13.57 4.04
CA GLY A 16 -33.96 12.34 4.15
C GLY A 16 -34.09 11.87 5.62
N GLU A 17 -33.66 10.65 5.92
CA GLU A 17 -33.65 10.08 7.28
C GLU A 17 -32.47 10.60 8.13
N LEU A 18 -31.42 11.10 7.47
CA LEU A 18 -30.21 11.59 8.13
C LEU A 18 -30.47 12.95 8.77
N ARG A 19 -30.07 13.11 9.99
CA ARG A 19 -30.15 14.35 10.76
C ARG A 19 -28.77 14.91 10.98
N ALA A 20 -28.67 16.25 10.96
CA ALA A 20 -27.44 16.98 11.17
C ALA A 20 -27.59 17.98 12.31
N THR A 21 -26.56 18.11 13.11
CA THR A 21 -26.41 19.11 14.16
C THR A 21 -24.94 19.44 14.36
N GLU A 22 -24.66 20.20 15.41
CA GLU A 22 -23.30 20.56 15.81
C GLU A 22 -23.13 20.40 17.33
N VAL A 23 -22.00 19.85 17.76
CA VAL A 23 -21.58 19.77 19.16
C VAL A 23 -20.20 20.42 19.29
N ASP A 24 -20.09 21.46 20.08
CA ASP A 24 -18.86 22.24 20.30
C ASP A 24 -18.14 22.65 19.00
N GLY A 25 -18.87 22.94 17.91
CA GLY A 25 -18.31 23.29 16.61
C GLY A 25 -17.92 22.10 15.71
N VAL A 26 -18.19 20.87 16.15
CA VAL A 26 -18.01 19.67 15.34
C VAL A 26 -19.33 19.29 14.69
N PRO A 27 -19.40 19.14 13.35
CA PRO A 27 -20.59 18.63 12.67
C PRO A 27 -20.90 17.20 13.12
N VAL A 28 -22.18 16.93 13.41
CA VAL A 28 -22.68 15.63 13.85
C VAL A 28 -23.78 15.16 12.90
N TYR A 29 -23.58 13.97 12.34
CA TYR A 29 -24.57 13.29 11.47
C TYR A 29 -25.08 12.04 12.16
N TRP A 30 -26.40 11.85 12.18
CA TRP A 30 -26.99 10.71 12.87
C TRP A 30 -28.32 10.27 12.26
N VAL A 31 -28.67 9.02 12.51
CA VAL A 31 -29.96 8.41 12.19
C VAL A 31 -30.51 7.77 13.46
N PRO A 32 -31.82 7.89 13.76
CA PRO A 32 -32.42 7.19 14.89
C PRO A 32 -32.20 5.67 14.79
N GLY A 33 -31.54 5.09 15.77
CA GLY A 33 -31.32 3.65 15.89
C GLY A 33 -32.09 3.07 17.08
N GLU A 34 -32.34 1.76 17.05
CA GLU A 34 -33.18 1.07 18.06
C GLU A 34 -32.37 0.37 19.16
N ARG A 35 -31.04 0.36 19.08
CA ARG A 35 -30.15 -0.44 19.95
C ARG A 35 -29.04 0.40 20.55
N ARG A 36 -28.01 -0.30 21.08
CA ARG A 36 -26.78 0.35 21.55
C ARG A 36 -26.30 1.41 20.57
N MET A 37 -25.90 2.54 21.12
CA MET A 37 -25.38 3.63 20.31
C MET A 37 -24.01 3.28 19.78
N ARG A 38 -23.79 3.46 18.48
CA ARG A 38 -22.45 3.47 17.86
C ARG A 38 -22.08 4.91 17.54
N ALA A 39 -20.83 5.25 17.85
CA ALA A 39 -20.25 6.53 17.51
C ALA A 39 -18.93 6.31 16.79
N SER A 40 -18.67 7.13 15.79
CA SER A 40 -17.40 7.20 15.08
C SER A 40 -16.99 8.65 14.92
N LEU A 41 -15.89 9.03 15.56
CA LEU A 41 -15.30 10.37 15.44
C LEU A 41 -14.23 10.34 14.35
N TRP A 42 -14.47 11.05 13.27
CA TRP A 42 -13.68 11.07 12.05
C TRP A 42 -12.82 12.32 11.97
N PHE A 43 -11.58 12.17 11.54
CA PHE A 43 -10.67 13.27 11.22
C PHE A 43 -10.15 13.15 9.80
N ARG A 44 -10.06 14.30 9.09
CA ARG A 44 -9.51 14.37 7.73
C ARG A 44 -7.97 14.40 7.82
N VAL A 45 -7.41 13.32 8.21
CA VAL A 45 -5.97 13.06 8.17
C VAL A 45 -5.78 11.55 8.13
N GLY A 46 -4.93 11.06 7.25
CA GLY A 46 -4.67 9.64 7.10
C GLY A 46 -3.23 9.35 6.70
N MET A 47 -2.95 8.09 6.43
CA MET A 47 -1.62 7.61 6.06
C MET A 47 -1.02 8.41 4.89
N ALA A 48 -1.82 8.75 3.88
CA ALA A 48 -1.36 9.45 2.69
C ALA A 48 -0.92 10.91 2.93
N ASP A 49 -1.20 11.47 4.11
CA ASP A 49 -0.76 12.83 4.48
C ASP A 49 0.65 12.84 5.10
N ALA A 50 1.17 11.68 5.49
CA ALA A 50 2.51 11.54 6.05
C ALA A 50 3.61 11.65 4.98
N SER A 51 4.83 11.94 5.42
CA SER A 51 6.07 11.65 4.70
C SER A 51 6.59 10.28 5.13
N LEU A 52 7.53 9.70 4.38
CA LEU A 52 8.09 8.40 4.75
C LEU A 52 8.75 8.40 6.15
N PRO A 53 9.51 9.45 6.57
CA PRO A 53 10.04 9.55 7.94
C PRO A 53 8.99 9.71 9.04
N THR A 54 7.78 10.16 8.71
CA THR A 54 6.67 10.35 9.68
C THR A 54 5.57 9.31 9.54
N HIS A 55 5.74 8.36 8.61
CA HIS A 55 4.79 7.26 8.42
C HIS A 55 4.73 6.37 9.68
N GLY A 56 3.52 6.21 10.24
CA GLY A 56 3.28 5.57 11.53
C GLY A 56 3.04 6.51 12.71
N TRP A 57 3.31 7.84 12.59
CA TRP A 57 3.03 8.78 13.68
C TRP A 57 1.54 8.89 14.01
N LEU A 58 0.66 8.91 12.99
CA LEU A 58 -0.80 8.92 13.22
C LEU A 58 -1.27 7.64 13.90
N HIS A 59 -0.72 6.50 13.52
CA HIS A 59 -1.03 5.20 14.12
C HIS A 59 -0.57 5.14 15.58
N LEU A 60 0.61 5.69 15.87
CA LEU A 60 1.12 5.81 17.24
C LEU A 60 0.25 6.74 18.10
N LEU A 61 -0.22 7.86 17.55
CA LEU A 61 -1.16 8.76 18.23
C LEU A 61 -2.53 8.10 18.46
N GLU A 62 -2.99 7.28 17.54
CA GLU A 62 -4.23 6.52 17.66
C GLU A 62 -4.12 5.50 18.80
N HIS A 63 -3.06 4.68 18.85
CA HIS A 63 -2.78 3.74 19.94
C HIS A 63 -2.69 4.44 21.29
N LEU A 64 -1.91 5.50 21.39
CA LEU A 64 -1.76 6.29 22.62
C LEU A 64 -3.08 6.92 23.09
N ALA A 65 -3.94 7.34 22.16
CA ALA A 65 -5.25 7.89 22.48
C ALA A 65 -6.22 6.84 23.02
N LEU A 66 -6.01 5.57 22.69
CA LEU A 66 -6.83 4.43 23.14
C LEU A 66 -6.21 3.67 24.32
N HIS A 67 -4.96 3.96 24.68
CA HIS A 67 -4.30 3.34 25.81
C HIS A 67 -5.05 3.62 27.11
N ASP A 68 -5.08 2.64 28.05
CA ASP A 68 -5.72 2.74 29.37
C ASP A 68 -7.21 3.17 29.36
N ARG A 69 -7.99 2.72 28.38
CA ARG A 69 -9.44 2.92 28.33
C ARG A 69 -10.27 1.86 29.08
N ASP A 70 -9.62 1.11 29.98
CA ASP A 70 -10.28 0.04 30.76
C ASP A 70 -11.45 0.52 31.64
N SER A 71 -11.52 1.83 31.94
CA SER A 71 -12.66 2.44 32.64
C SER A 71 -13.93 2.44 31.79
N ILE A 72 -13.81 2.38 30.46
CA ILE A 72 -14.94 2.40 29.54
C ILE A 72 -15.45 1.00 29.33
N ARG A 73 -16.69 0.72 29.76
CA ARG A 73 -17.34 -0.60 29.65
C ARG A 73 -17.93 -0.87 28.25
N ALA A 74 -17.34 -0.29 27.23
CA ALA A 74 -17.81 -0.39 25.85
C ALA A 74 -16.65 -0.84 24.95
N PRO A 75 -16.91 -1.65 23.90
CA PRO A 75 -15.94 -1.90 22.84
C PRO A 75 -15.50 -0.61 22.19
N VAL A 76 -14.19 -0.35 22.19
CA VAL A 76 -13.57 0.81 21.54
C VAL A 76 -12.58 0.34 20.48
N ASN A 77 -12.39 1.15 19.45
CA ASN A 77 -11.43 0.89 18.37
C ASN A 77 -10.93 2.20 17.78
N GLY A 78 -9.79 2.15 17.09
CA GLY A 78 -9.29 3.22 16.24
C GLY A 78 -8.86 2.67 14.89
N SER A 79 -8.67 3.56 13.94
CA SER A 79 -8.20 3.18 12.61
C SER A 79 -7.57 4.37 11.90
N VAL A 80 -6.36 4.18 11.38
CA VAL A 80 -5.72 5.10 10.44
C VAL A 80 -5.86 4.53 9.03
N SER A 81 -6.80 5.07 8.27
CA SER A 81 -7.01 4.73 6.87
C SER A 81 -6.14 5.59 5.95
N MET A 82 -6.28 5.39 4.64
CA MET A 82 -5.53 6.16 3.64
C MET A 82 -5.70 7.67 3.79
N LEU A 83 -6.96 8.15 3.94
CA LEU A 83 -7.31 9.57 3.87
C LEU A 83 -7.96 10.11 5.15
N HIS A 84 -8.23 9.28 6.15
CA HIS A 84 -8.89 9.66 7.40
C HIS A 84 -8.46 8.77 8.56
N THR A 85 -8.66 9.28 9.77
CA THR A 85 -8.49 8.55 11.03
C THR A 85 -9.82 8.53 11.76
N THR A 86 -10.18 7.40 12.39
CA THR A 86 -11.41 7.27 13.18
C THR A 86 -11.12 6.78 14.59
N PHE A 87 -12.02 7.16 15.52
CA PHE A 87 -12.13 6.61 16.86
C PHE A 87 -13.57 6.14 17.05
N ASP A 88 -13.76 4.87 17.33
CA ASP A 88 -15.04 4.18 17.29
C ASP A 88 -15.40 3.61 18.65
N VAL A 89 -16.70 3.67 19.01
CA VAL A 89 -17.22 3.09 20.25
C VAL A 89 -18.65 2.59 20.03
N GLU A 90 -19.02 1.48 20.72
CA GLU A 90 -20.40 0.97 20.76
C GLU A 90 -20.81 0.69 22.20
N GLY A 91 -21.83 1.39 22.74
CA GLY A 91 -22.24 1.25 24.12
C GLY A 91 -23.55 1.96 24.46
N GLU A 92 -23.80 2.11 25.76
CA GLU A 92 -24.86 2.96 26.25
C GLU A 92 -24.51 4.44 25.98
N PRO A 93 -25.50 5.34 25.83
CA PRO A 93 -25.22 6.75 25.50
C PRO A 93 -24.23 7.45 26.43
N ASP A 94 -24.25 7.13 27.72
CA ASP A 94 -23.34 7.73 28.71
C ASP A 94 -21.89 7.23 28.52
N ASP A 95 -21.69 5.93 28.26
CA ASP A 95 -20.36 5.35 27.96
C ASP A 95 -19.80 5.93 26.66
N VAL A 96 -20.64 6.11 25.64
CA VAL A 96 -20.28 6.74 24.37
C VAL A 96 -19.86 8.20 24.57
N ALA A 97 -20.63 8.96 25.37
CA ALA A 97 -20.29 10.35 25.66
C ALA A 97 -18.97 10.46 26.43
N GLU A 98 -18.77 9.60 27.42
CA GLU A 98 -17.53 9.56 28.20
C GLU A 98 -16.31 9.26 27.32
N PHE A 99 -16.40 8.20 26.47
CA PHE A 99 -15.32 7.86 25.53
C PHE A 99 -14.97 9.02 24.61
N LEU A 100 -15.95 9.60 23.94
CA LEU A 100 -15.72 10.71 23.01
C LEU A 100 -15.09 11.91 23.71
N GLN A 101 -15.56 12.25 24.92
CA GLN A 101 -15.04 13.36 25.69
C GLN A 101 -13.59 13.10 26.15
N GLN A 102 -13.29 11.90 26.64
CA GLN A 102 -11.94 11.51 27.05
C GLN A 102 -10.97 11.49 25.88
N THR A 103 -11.39 10.93 24.74
CA THR A 103 -10.59 10.90 23.50
C THR A 103 -10.29 12.31 23.00
N CYS A 104 -11.30 13.19 22.92
CA CYS A 104 -11.09 14.59 22.51
C CYS A 104 -10.17 15.36 23.46
N ARG A 105 -10.27 15.15 24.78
CA ARG A 105 -9.33 15.75 25.74
C ARG A 105 -7.91 15.28 25.52
N TRP A 106 -7.74 13.97 25.34
CA TRP A 106 -6.42 13.41 25.09
C TRP A 106 -5.81 13.95 23.80
N LEU A 107 -6.56 13.96 22.69
CA LEU A 107 -6.10 14.49 21.40
C LEU A 107 -5.73 15.98 21.46
N SER A 108 -6.40 16.75 22.32
CA SER A 108 -6.08 18.18 22.53
C SER A 108 -4.86 18.42 23.43
N THR A 109 -4.58 17.49 24.32
CA THR A 109 -3.45 17.56 25.28
C THR A 109 -2.84 16.16 25.47
N PRO A 110 -2.16 15.64 24.45
CA PRO A 110 -1.61 14.29 24.50
C PRO A 110 -0.64 14.08 25.67
N ASN A 111 -0.68 12.87 26.25
CA ASN A 111 0.29 12.38 27.20
C ASN A 111 1.11 11.26 26.55
N PHE A 112 2.44 11.35 26.68
CA PHE A 112 3.37 10.44 26.03
C PHE A 112 4.09 9.52 27.03
N THR A 113 3.51 9.28 28.21
CA THR A 113 4.11 8.40 29.24
C THR A 113 4.36 7.00 28.69
N ASP A 114 3.44 6.47 27.88
CA ASP A 114 3.48 5.10 27.34
C ASP A 114 4.02 5.01 25.91
N LEU A 115 4.68 6.09 25.44
CA LEU A 115 5.21 6.21 24.08
C LEU A 115 6.10 5.03 23.67
N GLU A 116 7.05 4.63 24.52
CA GLU A 116 7.96 3.52 24.21
C GLU A 116 7.26 2.17 24.19
N HIS A 117 6.25 1.98 25.04
CA HIS A 117 5.44 0.78 25.05
C HIS A 117 4.64 0.63 23.74
N GLU A 118 3.88 1.65 23.36
CA GLU A 118 3.08 1.63 22.14
C GLU A 118 3.94 1.55 20.86
N ARG A 119 5.10 2.21 20.88
CA ARG A 119 6.09 2.07 19.82
C ARG A 119 6.56 0.63 19.65
N TRP A 120 6.79 -0.08 20.76
CA TRP A 120 7.18 -1.50 20.72
C TRP A 120 6.04 -2.38 20.20
N VAL A 121 4.79 -2.16 20.65
CA VAL A 121 3.59 -2.87 20.18
C VAL A 121 3.44 -2.72 18.68
N LEU A 122 3.48 -1.50 18.16
CA LEU A 122 3.33 -1.23 16.73
C LEU A 122 4.47 -1.82 15.87
N ARG A 123 5.70 -1.84 16.37
CA ARG A 123 6.80 -2.52 15.68
C ARG A 123 6.56 -4.03 15.59
N ALA A 124 6.06 -4.65 16.64
CA ALA A 124 5.70 -6.07 16.63
C ALA A 124 4.56 -6.35 15.66
N GLU A 125 3.55 -5.48 15.60
CA GLU A 125 2.46 -5.57 14.66
C GLU A 125 2.94 -5.40 13.21
N SER A 126 3.75 -4.38 12.93
CA SER A 126 4.33 -4.11 11.60
C SER A 126 5.16 -5.29 11.09
N ALA A 127 5.93 -5.95 11.96
CA ALA A 127 6.74 -7.11 11.60
C ALA A 127 5.91 -8.31 11.11
N THR A 128 4.61 -8.37 11.43
CA THR A 128 3.69 -9.42 10.96
C THR A 128 2.90 -9.03 9.72
N ARG A 129 2.91 -7.76 9.35
CA ARG A 129 2.22 -7.26 8.14
C ARG A 129 3.07 -7.54 6.90
N HIS A 130 2.45 -8.12 5.90
CA HIS A 130 3.05 -8.27 4.58
C HIS A 130 2.32 -7.38 3.58
N ALA A 131 3.06 -6.64 2.78
CA ALA A 131 2.49 -5.83 1.71
C ALA A 131 1.76 -6.75 0.72
N GLY A 132 0.43 -6.67 0.72
CA GLY A 132 -0.41 -7.42 -0.22
C GLY A 132 -0.35 -6.83 -1.64
N PRO A 133 -1.02 -7.49 -2.61
CA PRO A 133 -1.03 -7.01 -4.00
C PRO A 133 -1.51 -5.56 -4.16
N ILE A 134 -2.46 -5.10 -3.35
CA ILE A 134 -2.97 -3.72 -3.39
C ILE A 134 -1.86 -2.73 -3.04
N ALA A 135 -1.14 -2.97 -1.94
CA ALA A 135 -0.04 -2.12 -1.49
C ALA A 135 1.09 -2.06 -2.54
N LEU A 136 1.39 -3.19 -3.18
CA LEU A 136 2.37 -3.24 -4.26
C LEU A 136 1.94 -2.39 -5.47
N HIS A 137 0.67 -2.42 -5.86
CA HIS A 137 0.14 -1.57 -6.94
C HIS A 137 0.15 -0.08 -6.55
N LEU A 138 -0.10 0.26 -5.28
CA LEU A 138 0.03 1.62 -4.76
C LEU A 138 1.48 2.09 -4.81
N LEU A 139 2.45 1.25 -4.42
CA LEU A 139 3.88 1.55 -4.51
C LEU A 139 4.30 1.87 -5.96
N TRP A 140 3.97 0.99 -6.90
CA TRP A 140 4.32 1.20 -8.30
C TRP A 140 3.70 2.46 -8.88
N ARG A 141 2.49 2.83 -8.43
CA ARG A 141 1.78 4.00 -8.92
C ARG A 141 2.22 5.30 -8.27
N TYR A 142 2.46 5.31 -6.96
CA TYR A 142 2.66 6.53 -6.17
C TYR A 142 4.06 6.64 -5.54
N GLY A 143 4.85 5.58 -5.60
CA GLY A 143 6.19 5.57 -5.02
C GLY A 143 6.18 5.59 -3.48
N ALA A 144 7.16 6.27 -2.90
CA ALA A 144 7.35 6.41 -1.45
C ALA A 144 6.67 7.68 -0.90
N GLN A 145 5.47 7.95 -1.35
CA GLN A 145 4.68 9.13 -0.94
C GLN A 145 3.17 8.86 -1.11
N GLY A 146 2.35 9.63 -0.39
CA GLY A 146 0.90 9.53 -0.48
C GLY A 146 0.42 8.10 -0.26
N SER A 147 -0.46 7.63 -1.14
CA SER A 147 -1.02 6.26 -1.05
C SER A 147 0.02 5.14 -1.20
N GLY A 148 1.19 5.43 -1.80
CA GLY A 148 2.26 4.44 -1.93
C GLY A 148 2.92 4.06 -0.60
N LEU A 149 2.76 4.87 0.45
CA LEU A 149 3.26 4.58 1.81
C LEU A 149 2.69 3.27 2.38
N ALA A 150 1.51 2.84 1.90
CA ALA A 150 0.92 1.55 2.30
C ALA A 150 1.81 0.32 2.06
N ALA A 151 2.86 0.45 1.24
CA ALA A 151 3.80 -0.63 0.95
C ALA A 151 5.10 -0.56 1.76
N TYR A 152 5.25 0.45 2.60
CA TYR A 152 6.43 0.64 3.44
C TYR A 152 6.14 0.32 4.90
N ASP A 153 7.21 -0.05 5.61
CA ASP A 153 7.18 -0.12 7.06
C ASP A 153 6.95 1.28 7.66
N GLU A 154 6.41 1.32 8.85
CA GLU A 154 6.14 2.56 9.58
C GLU A 154 7.44 3.15 10.15
N TYR A 155 8.31 3.67 9.28
CA TYR A 155 9.62 4.23 9.67
C TYR A 155 9.51 5.37 10.69
N GLY A 156 8.40 6.08 10.74
CA GLY A 156 8.13 7.10 11.74
C GLY A 156 8.14 6.59 13.18
N LEU A 157 7.94 5.28 13.41
CA LEU A 157 8.07 4.69 14.74
C LEU A 157 9.51 4.80 15.30
N TYR A 158 10.51 5.04 14.45
CA TYR A 158 11.91 5.23 14.85
C TYR A 158 12.28 6.71 15.03
N THR A 159 11.49 7.63 14.47
CA THR A 159 11.75 9.08 14.50
C THR A 159 10.81 9.85 15.42
N ALA A 160 9.71 9.22 15.87
CA ALA A 160 8.69 9.87 16.68
C ALA A 160 9.26 10.35 18.01
N ASP A 161 9.03 11.61 18.35
CA ASP A 161 9.31 12.20 19.65
C ASP A 161 8.10 13.01 20.14
N PRO A 162 7.99 13.27 21.46
CA PRO A 162 6.83 13.95 22.05
C PRO A 162 6.48 15.30 21.43
N ASP A 163 7.47 16.13 21.10
CA ASP A 163 7.25 17.50 20.62
C ASP A 163 6.64 17.49 19.20
N HIS A 164 7.18 16.64 18.33
CA HIS A 164 6.66 16.45 16.98
C HIS A 164 5.27 15.80 16.98
N LEU A 165 5.04 14.79 17.83
CA LEU A 165 3.74 14.15 17.98
C LEU A 165 2.69 15.12 18.54
N GLN A 166 3.06 15.95 19.52
CA GLN A 166 2.21 17.01 20.06
C GLN A 166 1.80 18.00 18.96
N SER A 167 2.77 18.44 18.15
CA SER A 167 2.52 19.37 17.04
C SER A 167 1.60 18.76 15.98
N LEU A 168 1.81 17.49 15.64
CA LEU A 168 0.94 16.77 14.70
C LEU A 168 -0.47 16.62 15.26
N ALA A 169 -0.62 16.20 16.52
CA ALA A 169 -1.92 16.04 17.16
C ALA A 169 -2.73 17.34 17.16
N ALA A 170 -2.09 18.45 17.53
CA ALA A 170 -2.73 19.77 17.55
C ALA A 170 -3.24 20.23 16.18
N GLN A 171 -2.53 19.86 15.11
CA GLN A 171 -2.91 20.23 13.74
C GLN A 171 -3.94 19.26 13.14
N ALA A 172 -3.73 17.96 13.33
CA ALA A 172 -4.51 16.90 12.70
C ALA A 172 -5.86 16.67 13.38
N PHE A 173 -5.89 16.67 14.72
CA PHE A 173 -7.09 16.36 15.50
C PHE A 173 -7.81 17.63 15.99
N ALA A 174 -7.87 18.63 15.14
CA ALA A 174 -8.55 19.89 15.42
C ALA A 174 -10.03 19.82 15.10
N ARG A 175 -10.82 20.69 15.75
CA ARG A 175 -12.28 20.80 15.63
C ARG A 175 -12.76 20.93 14.19
N GLY A 176 -12.19 21.82 13.40
CA GLY A 176 -12.57 22.01 11.99
C GLY A 176 -12.21 20.83 11.09
N ASN A 177 -11.34 19.92 11.57
CA ASN A 177 -10.92 18.71 10.86
C ASN A 177 -11.74 17.47 11.26
N ALA A 178 -12.71 17.62 12.19
CA ALA A 178 -13.50 16.55 12.76
C ALA A 178 -14.92 16.50 12.17
N VAL A 179 -15.53 15.30 12.19
CA VAL A 179 -16.96 15.03 12.00
C VAL A 179 -17.33 13.83 12.88
N LEU A 180 -18.49 13.90 13.54
CA LEU A 180 -19.01 12.81 14.35
C LEU A 180 -20.19 12.12 13.65
N ALA A 181 -20.13 10.80 13.53
CA ALA A 181 -21.22 9.95 13.06
C ALA A 181 -21.82 9.16 14.23
N LEU A 182 -23.17 9.13 14.35
CA LEU A 182 -23.88 8.46 15.44
C LEU A 182 -25.06 7.63 14.91
N THR A 183 -25.39 6.54 15.63
CA THR A 183 -26.62 5.76 15.39
C THR A 183 -27.76 6.16 16.33
N GLY A 184 -27.83 7.42 16.73
CA GLY A 184 -28.86 8.00 17.60
C GLY A 184 -28.61 9.48 17.79
N PRO A 185 -29.52 10.22 18.46
CA PRO A 185 -29.29 11.61 18.77
C PRO A 185 -28.08 11.77 19.69
N PRO A 186 -27.32 12.86 19.58
CA PRO A 186 -26.21 13.13 20.48
C PRO A 186 -26.64 12.97 21.94
N PRO A 187 -25.88 12.25 22.78
CA PRO A 187 -26.17 12.14 24.22
C PRO A 187 -26.33 13.51 24.88
N ALA A 188 -27.23 13.59 25.85
CA ALA A 188 -27.44 14.84 26.60
C ALA A 188 -26.13 15.25 27.30
N GLY A 189 -25.68 16.49 27.08
CA GLY A 189 -24.44 17.00 27.67
C GLY A 189 -23.16 16.50 27.01
N LEU A 190 -23.22 15.84 25.87
CA LEU A 190 -22.03 15.49 25.09
C LEU A 190 -21.17 16.72 24.83
N ARG A 191 -19.87 16.59 25.11
CA ARG A 191 -18.85 17.60 24.83
C ARG A 191 -17.74 17.00 23.99
N LEU A 192 -17.24 17.78 23.05
CA LEU A 192 -16.13 17.43 22.16
C LEU A 192 -15.02 18.49 22.29
N PRO A 193 -14.25 18.49 23.39
CA PRO A 193 -13.28 19.55 23.72
C PRO A 193 -12.01 19.48 22.84
N LEU A 194 -12.19 19.57 21.53
CA LEU A 194 -11.11 19.66 20.56
C LEU A 194 -10.58 21.09 20.44
N ALA A 195 -9.28 21.23 20.20
CA ALA A 195 -8.65 22.51 19.89
C ALA A 195 -9.18 23.10 18.56
N ASP A 196 -9.10 24.43 18.43
CA ASP A 196 -9.42 25.09 17.16
C ASP A 196 -8.38 24.75 16.09
N GLY A 197 -8.83 24.61 14.85
CA GLY A 197 -7.98 24.37 13.70
C GLY A 197 -8.80 24.20 12.42
N ALA A 198 -8.14 24.38 11.29
CA ALA A 198 -8.77 24.26 9.98
C ALA A 198 -8.85 22.81 9.51
N ARG A 199 -9.80 22.54 8.62
CA ARG A 199 -9.85 21.26 7.89
C ARG A 199 -8.67 21.11 6.96
N TRP A 200 -8.02 19.96 7.00
CA TRP A 200 -7.00 19.61 6.04
C TRP A 200 -7.63 19.34 4.67
N PRO A 201 -7.07 19.90 3.59
CA PRO A 201 -7.54 19.56 2.26
C PRO A 201 -7.19 18.10 1.91
N VAL A 202 -8.05 17.46 1.12
CA VAL A 202 -7.66 16.21 0.44
C VAL A 202 -6.75 16.60 -0.72
N LYS A 203 -5.48 16.26 -0.64
CA LYS A 203 -4.53 16.52 -1.72
C LYS A 203 -4.82 15.59 -2.91
N PRO A 204 -4.75 16.08 -4.16
CA PRO A 204 -4.80 15.20 -5.32
C PRO A 204 -3.69 14.15 -5.25
N ALA A 205 -4.03 12.92 -5.60
CA ALA A 205 -3.05 11.85 -5.68
C ALA A 205 -2.06 12.12 -6.84
N MET A 206 -0.77 12.04 -6.56
CA MET A 206 0.31 12.33 -7.52
C MET A 206 0.98 11.03 -7.97
N PRO A 207 0.59 10.46 -9.12
CA PRO A 207 1.23 9.25 -9.63
C PRO A 207 2.66 9.52 -10.09
N CYS A 208 3.51 8.49 -10.01
CA CYS A 208 4.83 8.52 -10.62
C CYS A 208 4.72 8.64 -12.13
N ASP A 209 5.66 9.37 -12.74
CA ASP A 209 5.77 9.44 -14.18
C ASP A 209 6.33 8.12 -14.73
N GLN A 210 5.47 7.34 -15.39
CA GLN A 210 5.83 6.05 -15.98
C GLN A 210 4.98 5.77 -17.22
N PRO A 211 5.51 5.01 -18.19
CA PRO A 211 4.75 4.64 -19.37
C PRO A 211 3.61 3.69 -18.99
N LEU A 212 2.37 4.05 -19.37
CA LEU A 212 1.18 3.23 -19.15
C LEU A 212 0.47 2.98 -20.49
N PRO A 213 -0.20 1.85 -20.67
CA PRO A 213 -0.38 0.72 -19.76
C PRO A 213 0.91 -0.10 -19.56
N ALA A 214 1.12 -0.60 -18.34
CA ALA A 214 2.36 -1.29 -18.00
C ALA A 214 2.13 -2.59 -17.22
N GLY A 215 3.13 -3.48 -17.30
CA GLY A 215 3.21 -4.69 -16.50
C GLY A 215 4.49 -4.76 -15.69
N PHE A 216 4.44 -5.44 -14.55
CA PHE A 216 5.60 -5.66 -13.68
C PHE A 216 5.54 -7.03 -12.99
N ALA A 217 6.70 -7.50 -12.51
CA ALA A 217 6.77 -8.73 -11.75
C ALA A 217 6.10 -8.57 -10.39
N GLY A 218 5.06 -9.35 -10.16
CA GLY A 218 4.28 -9.42 -8.93
C GLY A 218 4.57 -10.68 -8.12
N PRO A 219 3.71 -10.99 -7.13
CA PRO A 219 3.81 -12.23 -6.37
C PRO A 219 3.63 -13.47 -7.24
N THR A 220 4.39 -14.51 -6.94
CA THR A 220 4.25 -15.82 -7.61
C THR A 220 2.85 -16.39 -7.37
N GLY A 221 2.26 -16.98 -8.41
CA GLY A 221 0.95 -17.62 -8.32
C GLY A 221 -0.23 -16.65 -8.29
N SER A 222 -0.06 -15.40 -8.72
CA SER A 222 -1.15 -14.43 -8.80
C SER A 222 -1.08 -13.54 -10.04
N VAL A 223 -2.23 -12.98 -10.41
CA VAL A 223 -2.32 -11.86 -11.34
C VAL A 223 -3.25 -10.81 -10.77
N ALA A 224 -2.88 -9.54 -10.89
CA ALA A 224 -3.73 -8.43 -10.51
C ALA A 224 -3.62 -7.28 -11.51
N LEU A 225 -4.74 -6.59 -11.72
CA LEU A 225 -4.85 -5.40 -12.55
C LEU A 225 -5.32 -4.24 -11.66
N SER A 226 -4.69 -3.09 -11.78
CA SER A 226 -5.20 -1.86 -11.17
C SER A 226 -5.26 -0.72 -12.16
N GLY A 227 -6.17 0.22 -11.90
CA GLY A 227 -6.26 1.48 -12.62
C GLY A 227 -7.01 2.51 -11.81
N VAL A 228 -6.86 3.77 -12.17
CA VAL A 228 -7.50 4.91 -11.53
C VAL A 228 -8.64 5.42 -12.38
N MET A 229 -9.74 5.77 -11.74
CA MET A 229 -10.93 6.33 -12.39
C MET A 229 -11.61 7.34 -11.46
N SER A 230 -12.47 8.18 -12.04
CA SER A 230 -13.30 9.07 -11.25
C SER A 230 -14.27 8.28 -10.37
N ARG A 231 -14.47 8.75 -9.16
CA ARG A 231 -15.40 8.17 -8.18
C ARG A 231 -16.84 8.24 -8.69
N SER A 232 -17.47 7.08 -8.89
CA SER A 232 -18.86 6.94 -9.34
C SER A 232 -19.35 5.51 -9.09
N TYR A 233 -20.65 5.24 -9.26
CA TYR A 233 -21.20 3.87 -9.20
C TYR A 233 -20.70 2.96 -10.34
N ALA A 234 -20.21 3.53 -11.44
CA ALA A 234 -19.59 2.75 -12.51
C ALA A 234 -18.32 2.01 -12.04
N GLY A 235 -17.56 2.55 -11.05
CA GLY A 235 -16.38 1.92 -10.49
C GLY A 235 -16.68 0.57 -9.79
N PRO A 236 -17.53 0.52 -8.76
CA PRO A 236 -17.97 -0.73 -8.14
C PRO A 236 -18.60 -1.72 -9.13
N SER A 237 -19.34 -1.24 -10.13
CA SER A 237 -19.92 -2.10 -11.19
C SER A 237 -18.84 -2.69 -12.09
N LEU A 238 -17.83 -1.90 -12.50
CA LEU A 238 -16.67 -2.40 -13.23
C LEU A 238 -15.89 -3.43 -12.39
N MET A 239 -15.70 -3.16 -11.09
CA MET A 239 -15.02 -4.07 -10.16
C MET A 239 -15.69 -5.46 -10.15
N ARG A 240 -17.01 -5.51 -10.00
CA ARG A 240 -17.77 -6.77 -10.03
C ARG A 240 -17.67 -7.47 -11.38
N ALA A 241 -17.80 -6.73 -12.48
CA ALA A 241 -17.71 -7.28 -13.83
C ALA A 241 -16.32 -7.84 -14.14
N LEU A 242 -15.26 -7.14 -13.73
CA LEU A 242 -13.87 -7.58 -13.92
C LEU A 242 -13.57 -8.84 -13.11
N ARG A 243 -13.92 -8.87 -11.81
CA ARG A 243 -13.77 -10.05 -10.96
C ARG A 243 -14.49 -11.28 -11.55
N ARG A 244 -15.78 -11.12 -11.92
CA ARG A 244 -16.53 -12.21 -12.58
C ARG A 244 -15.87 -12.67 -13.87
N GLY A 245 -15.33 -11.74 -14.66
CA GLY A 245 -14.63 -12.07 -15.91
C GLY A 245 -13.38 -12.91 -15.68
N LEU A 246 -12.57 -12.56 -14.69
CA LEU A 246 -11.39 -13.33 -14.29
C LEU A 246 -11.79 -14.72 -13.75
N GLU A 247 -12.78 -14.80 -12.86
CA GLU A 247 -13.28 -16.09 -12.34
C GLU A 247 -13.82 -17.00 -13.45
N ARG A 248 -14.60 -16.46 -14.40
CA ARG A 248 -15.09 -17.24 -15.55
C ARG A 248 -13.94 -17.78 -16.41
N GLY A 249 -12.91 -16.97 -16.65
CA GLY A 249 -11.76 -17.37 -17.47
C GLY A 249 -10.89 -18.43 -16.78
N PHE A 250 -10.48 -18.17 -15.57
CA PHE A 250 -9.46 -19.00 -14.89
C PHE A 250 -10.05 -20.13 -14.06
N ARG A 251 -11.14 -19.89 -13.32
CA ARG A 251 -11.73 -20.91 -12.44
C ARG A 251 -12.67 -21.83 -13.21
N HIS A 252 -13.65 -21.28 -13.93
CA HIS A 252 -14.70 -22.06 -14.60
C HIS A 252 -14.30 -22.52 -15.99
N GLY A 253 -13.48 -21.75 -16.72
CA GLY A 253 -13.05 -22.09 -18.08
C GLY A 253 -11.86 -23.04 -18.10
N ALA A 254 -10.76 -22.67 -17.46
CA ALA A 254 -9.49 -23.39 -17.52
C ALA A 254 -9.20 -24.28 -16.30
N GLY A 255 -9.89 -24.08 -15.17
CA GLY A 255 -9.68 -24.82 -13.92
C GLY A 255 -8.33 -24.54 -13.25
N VAL A 256 -7.69 -23.42 -13.59
CA VAL A 256 -6.35 -23.03 -13.13
C VAL A 256 -6.34 -21.81 -12.22
N GLY A 257 -7.52 -21.28 -11.86
CA GLY A 257 -7.69 -20.16 -10.93
C GLY A 257 -8.46 -20.57 -9.69
N TYR A 258 -8.21 -19.87 -8.57
CA TYR A 258 -8.90 -20.15 -7.31
C TYR A 258 -10.07 -19.17 -7.11
N SER A 259 -9.88 -18.12 -6.38
CA SER A 259 -10.91 -17.13 -6.01
C SER A 259 -10.51 -15.76 -6.51
N GLY A 260 -11.40 -15.10 -7.25
CA GLY A 260 -11.21 -13.70 -7.64
C GLY A 260 -11.47 -12.76 -6.46
N TRP A 261 -10.66 -11.73 -6.34
CA TRP A 261 -10.81 -10.65 -5.37
C TRP A 261 -10.78 -9.29 -6.07
N SER A 262 -11.27 -8.28 -5.39
CA SER A 262 -11.24 -6.91 -5.90
C SER A 262 -11.33 -5.90 -4.76
N SER A 263 -10.79 -4.70 -4.98
CA SER A 263 -10.81 -3.56 -4.05
C SER A 263 -11.12 -2.28 -4.81
N TYR A 264 -11.75 -1.34 -4.12
CA TYR A 264 -12.05 0.00 -4.61
C TYR A 264 -11.66 1.01 -3.54
N GLU A 265 -10.46 1.59 -3.68
CA GLU A 265 -9.84 2.46 -2.71
C GLU A 265 -9.86 3.92 -3.18
N LEU A 266 -10.36 4.83 -2.35
CA LEU A 266 -10.25 6.25 -2.63
C LEU A 266 -8.79 6.67 -2.48
N VAL A 267 -8.23 7.30 -3.51
CA VAL A 267 -6.85 7.82 -3.52
C VAL A 267 -6.81 9.33 -3.32
N ASP A 268 -7.93 10.00 -3.62
CA ASP A 268 -8.20 11.40 -3.27
C ASP A 268 -9.72 11.65 -3.21
N ALA A 269 -10.16 12.92 -3.17
CA ALA A 269 -11.58 13.27 -3.07
C ALA A 269 -12.40 12.83 -4.29
N GLU A 270 -11.80 12.84 -5.48
CA GLU A 270 -12.48 12.65 -6.77
C GLU A 270 -12.14 11.34 -7.45
N ASN A 271 -11.04 10.69 -7.05
CA ASN A 271 -10.53 9.51 -7.73
C ASN A 271 -10.45 8.29 -6.81
N ALA A 272 -10.66 7.13 -7.42
CA ALA A 272 -10.47 5.84 -6.78
C ALA A 272 -9.55 4.95 -7.63
N MET A 273 -8.73 4.15 -6.96
CA MET A 273 -8.02 3.03 -7.57
C MET A 273 -8.86 1.77 -7.44
N LEU A 274 -9.16 1.16 -8.57
CA LEU A 274 -9.73 -0.16 -8.63
C LEU A 274 -8.59 -1.16 -8.80
N THR A 275 -8.59 -2.22 -7.99
CA THR A 275 -7.70 -3.37 -8.14
C THR A 275 -8.52 -4.64 -8.19
N ALA A 276 -8.24 -5.53 -9.12
CA ALA A 276 -8.86 -6.85 -9.19
C ALA A 276 -7.82 -7.89 -9.55
N GLY A 277 -7.89 -9.05 -8.94
CA GLY A 277 -6.94 -10.13 -9.16
C GLY A 277 -7.53 -11.50 -8.92
N ILE A 278 -6.72 -12.50 -9.21
CA ILE A 278 -7.03 -13.90 -8.97
C ILE A 278 -5.74 -14.68 -8.71
N ASP A 279 -5.80 -15.61 -7.79
CA ASP A 279 -4.71 -16.55 -7.56
C ASP A 279 -4.79 -17.66 -8.62
N ILE A 280 -3.63 -18.03 -9.16
CA ILE A 280 -3.50 -18.94 -10.30
C ILE A 280 -2.51 -20.06 -10.02
N LEU A 281 -2.73 -21.20 -10.67
CA LEU A 281 -1.77 -22.28 -10.73
C LEU A 281 -0.67 -22.00 -11.78
N PRO A 282 0.52 -22.63 -11.66
CA PRO A 282 1.63 -22.43 -12.61
C PRO A 282 1.25 -22.68 -14.07
N GLU A 283 0.29 -23.55 -14.33
CA GLU A 283 -0.20 -23.91 -15.66
C GLU A 283 -0.85 -22.74 -16.39
N ALA A 284 -1.33 -21.73 -15.65
CA ALA A 284 -1.92 -20.51 -16.22
C ALA A 284 -0.88 -19.51 -16.74
N ARG A 285 0.39 -19.59 -16.31
CA ARG A 285 1.46 -18.62 -16.64
C ARG A 285 1.57 -18.26 -18.12
N PRO A 286 1.45 -19.20 -19.09
CA PRO A 286 1.57 -18.85 -20.51
C PRO A 286 0.42 -17.98 -21.03
N THR A 287 -0.77 -18.03 -20.42
CA THR A 287 -1.99 -17.39 -20.94
C THR A 287 -2.58 -16.32 -20.03
N VAL A 288 -2.11 -16.23 -18.77
CA VAL A 288 -2.75 -15.40 -17.75
C VAL A 288 -2.81 -13.92 -18.13
N VAL A 289 -1.75 -13.36 -18.69
CA VAL A 289 -1.71 -11.96 -19.11
C VAL A 289 -2.72 -11.71 -20.23
N ALA A 290 -2.63 -12.50 -21.29
CA ALA A 290 -3.52 -12.35 -22.45
C ALA A 290 -5.01 -12.50 -22.06
N GLN A 291 -5.35 -13.47 -21.23
CA GLN A 291 -6.72 -13.70 -20.77
C GLN A 291 -7.22 -12.57 -19.87
N SER A 292 -6.40 -12.10 -18.90
CA SER A 292 -6.75 -10.98 -18.02
C SER A 292 -6.99 -9.69 -18.80
N LEU A 293 -6.10 -9.39 -19.75
CA LEU A 293 -6.25 -8.22 -20.62
C LEU A 293 -7.46 -8.36 -21.57
N ALA A 294 -7.77 -9.56 -22.04
CA ALA A 294 -8.96 -9.79 -22.87
C ALA A 294 -10.25 -9.46 -22.11
N VAL A 295 -10.34 -9.79 -20.82
CA VAL A 295 -11.49 -9.39 -19.98
C VAL A 295 -11.60 -7.87 -19.89
N LEU A 296 -10.52 -7.17 -19.57
CA LEU A 296 -10.55 -5.71 -19.45
C LEU A 296 -10.80 -5.02 -20.79
N ARG A 297 -10.19 -5.50 -21.90
CA ARG A 297 -10.45 -4.99 -23.27
C ARG A 297 -11.90 -5.13 -23.65
N ARG A 298 -12.52 -6.28 -23.37
CA ARG A 298 -13.96 -6.48 -23.63
C ARG A 298 -14.81 -5.46 -22.86
N LEU A 299 -14.52 -5.24 -21.57
CA LEU A 299 -15.25 -4.26 -20.75
C LEU A 299 -15.03 -2.83 -21.25
N ARG A 300 -13.82 -2.49 -21.68
CA ARG A 300 -13.47 -1.19 -22.28
C ARG A 300 -14.22 -0.92 -23.58
N ASP A 301 -14.32 -1.93 -24.46
CA ASP A 301 -14.84 -1.76 -25.82
C ASP A 301 -16.36 -1.93 -25.89
N ARG A 302 -16.94 -2.80 -25.06
CA ARG A 302 -18.34 -3.19 -25.11
C ARG A 302 -19.11 -2.97 -23.81
N GLY A 303 -18.42 -2.71 -22.69
CA GLY A 303 -19.01 -2.71 -21.35
C GLY A 303 -19.33 -4.11 -20.82
N PRO A 304 -19.96 -4.19 -19.64
CA PRO A 304 -20.49 -5.42 -19.07
C PRO A 304 -21.69 -5.93 -19.88
N ASP A 305 -22.09 -7.17 -19.61
CA ASP A 305 -23.38 -7.68 -20.08
C ASP A 305 -24.50 -6.82 -19.45
N PRO A 306 -25.48 -6.33 -20.26
CA PRO A 306 -26.54 -5.46 -19.73
C PRO A 306 -27.39 -6.13 -18.65
N ALA A 307 -27.63 -7.45 -18.73
CA ALA A 307 -28.39 -8.18 -17.73
C ALA A 307 -27.58 -8.31 -16.42
N ASP A 308 -26.29 -8.69 -16.51
CA ASP A 308 -25.39 -8.74 -15.36
C ASP A 308 -25.30 -7.37 -14.65
N LEU A 309 -25.20 -6.27 -15.42
CA LEU A 309 -25.16 -4.91 -14.85
C LEU A 309 -26.49 -4.56 -14.16
N ARG A 310 -27.62 -4.85 -14.79
CA ARG A 310 -28.93 -4.55 -14.21
C ARG A 310 -29.13 -5.31 -12.90
N ASP A 311 -28.78 -6.60 -12.86
CA ASP A 311 -28.86 -7.40 -11.63
C ASP A 311 -27.97 -6.83 -10.51
N ASP A 312 -26.74 -6.40 -10.82
CA ASP A 312 -25.84 -5.77 -9.86
C ASP A 312 -26.42 -4.46 -9.30
N LEU A 313 -26.95 -3.60 -10.16
CA LEU A 313 -27.53 -2.32 -9.78
C LEU A 313 -28.82 -2.52 -8.97
N ASP A 314 -29.68 -3.46 -9.37
CA ASP A 314 -30.88 -3.80 -8.62
C ASP A 314 -30.58 -4.33 -7.23
N GLN A 315 -29.49 -5.11 -7.07
CA GLN A 315 -29.02 -5.55 -5.76
C GLN A 315 -28.51 -4.36 -4.93
N GLU A 316 -27.74 -3.47 -5.52
CA GLU A 316 -27.23 -2.28 -4.84
C GLU A 316 -28.35 -1.31 -4.44
N ILE A 317 -29.31 -1.06 -5.34
CA ILE A 317 -30.49 -0.23 -5.06
C ILE A 317 -31.33 -0.85 -3.94
N ARG A 318 -31.54 -2.19 -3.97
CA ARG A 318 -32.21 -2.88 -2.87
C ARG A 318 -31.46 -2.69 -1.57
N ARG A 319 -30.14 -2.88 -1.56
CA ARG A 319 -29.30 -2.66 -0.37
C ARG A 319 -29.47 -1.23 0.16
N ILE A 320 -29.31 -0.24 -0.72
CA ILE A 320 -29.49 1.18 -0.35
C ILE A 320 -30.86 1.42 0.27
N LYS A 321 -31.94 0.83 -0.28
CA LYS A 321 -33.32 1.05 0.15
C LYS A 321 -33.70 0.25 1.39
N THR A 322 -33.09 -0.90 1.65
CA THR A 322 -33.54 -1.82 2.72
C THR A 322 -32.57 -1.97 3.87
N GLU A 323 -31.27 -1.69 3.68
CA GLU A 323 -30.32 -1.73 4.77
C GLU A 323 -30.65 -0.63 5.79
N PRO A 324 -30.67 -0.94 7.10
CA PRO A 324 -30.92 0.08 8.13
C PRO A 324 -29.98 1.27 7.98
N ALA A 325 -30.54 2.47 7.93
CA ALA A 325 -29.78 3.68 7.63
C ALA A 325 -28.66 3.96 8.64
N GLU A 326 -28.86 3.58 9.90
CA GLU A 326 -27.89 3.70 10.98
C GLU A 326 -26.61 2.91 10.76
N ASN A 327 -26.63 1.87 9.91
CA ASN A 327 -25.44 1.05 9.65
C ASN A 327 -24.42 1.71 8.73
N TRP A 328 -24.84 2.71 7.92
CA TRP A 328 -23.96 3.23 6.88
C TRP A 328 -24.12 4.73 6.58
N MET A 329 -25.32 5.31 6.69
CA MET A 329 -25.55 6.71 6.28
C MET A 329 -24.76 7.75 7.08
N PRO A 330 -24.67 7.69 8.43
CA PRO A 330 -23.87 8.65 9.18
C PRO A 330 -22.39 8.60 8.82
N TYR A 331 -21.84 7.39 8.57
CA TYR A 331 -20.44 7.18 8.20
C TYR A 331 -20.15 7.68 6.78
N LEU A 332 -21.09 7.45 5.84
CA LEU A 332 -21.00 8.00 4.49
C LEU A 332 -21.00 9.54 4.52
N ALA A 333 -21.91 10.12 5.29
CA ALA A 333 -22.00 11.58 5.47
C ALA A 333 -20.73 12.15 6.07
N ALA A 334 -20.19 11.55 7.13
CA ALA A 334 -18.94 11.98 7.75
C ALA A 334 -17.78 11.98 6.73
N ARG A 335 -17.63 10.93 5.97
CA ARG A 335 -16.60 10.83 4.91
C ARG A 335 -16.80 11.89 3.83
N ASP A 336 -18.01 12.05 3.33
CA ASP A 336 -18.28 12.99 2.23
C ASP A 336 -18.07 14.44 2.68
N VAL A 337 -18.48 14.81 3.90
CA VAL A 337 -18.21 16.11 4.49
C VAL A 337 -16.72 16.37 4.64
N LEU A 338 -15.95 15.39 5.14
CA LEU A 338 -14.50 15.52 5.29
C LEU A 338 -13.80 15.72 3.94
N PHE A 339 -14.34 15.13 2.88
CA PHE A 339 -13.77 15.23 1.53
C PHE A 339 -14.36 16.40 0.72
N GLY A 340 -15.18 17.27 1.36
CA GLY A 340 -15.78 18.43 0.71
C GLY A 340 -16.87 18.07 -0.31
N ARG A 341 -17.46 16.89 -0.19
CA ARG A 341 -18.53 16.41 -1.07
C ARG A 341 -19.92 16.70 -0.45
N PRO A 342 -20.94 16.81 -1.29
CA PRO A 342 -22.31 16.95 -0.79
C PRO A 342 -22.78 15.65 -0.11
N VAL A 343 -23.48 15.81 1.01
CA VAL A 343 -24.19 14.71 1.67
C VAL A 343 -25.42 14.35 0.85
N GLN A 344 -25.59 13.09 0.55
CA GLN A 344 -26.71 12.58 -0.24
C GLN A 344 -27.65 11.76 0.64
N ASP A 345 -28.95 11.84 0.35
CA ASP A 345 -29.94 10.96 0.95
C ASP A 345 -30.05 9.62 0.20
N ARG A 346 -30.82 8.71 0.75
CA ARG A 346 -31.05 7.36 0.24
C ARG A 346 -31.63 7.36 -1.17
N ASP A 347 -32.57 8.27 -1.47
CA ASP A 347 -33.21 8.34 -2.78
C ASP A 347 -32.25 8.90 -3.85
N GLN A 348 -31.43 9.88 -3.49
CA GLN A 348 -30.38 10.41 -4.37
C GLN A 348 -29.34 9.35 -4.71
N LEU A 349 -28.89 8.58 -3.71
CA LEU A 349 -27.94 7.49 -3.91
C LEU A 349 -28.52 6.37 -4.78
N ALA A 350 -29.78 6.00 -4.53
CA ALA A 350 -30.47 4.99 -5.33
C ALA A 350 -30.70 5.48 -6.79
N ALA A 351 -31.04 6.75 -6.98
CA ALA A 351 -31.21 7.35 -8.30
C ALA A 351 -29.87 7.42 -9.09
N GLU A 352 -28.76 7.75 -8.41
CA GLU A 352 -27.43 7.74 -9.03
C GLU A 352 -27.00 6.32 -9.43
N ALA A 353 -27.28 5.32 -8.60
CA ALA A 353 -27.04 3.93 -8.95
C ALA A 353 -27.90 3.50 -10.15
N ASP A 354 -29.21 3.83 -10.16
CA ASP A 354 -30.14 3.49 -11.26
C ASP A 354 -29.78 4.15 -12.60
N ALA A 355 -29.22 5.36 -12.55
CA ALA A 355 -28.76 6.09 -13.72
C ALA A 355 -27.50 5.51 -14.36
N THR A 356 -26.79 4.58 -13.70
CA THR A 356 -25.53 4.01 -14.19
C THR A 356 -25.77 3.10 -15.40
N THR A 357 -25.12 3.40 -16.51
CA THR A 357 -25.31 2.70 -17.79
C THR A 357 -24.12 1.79 -18.13
N VAL A 358 -24.33 0.89 -19.11
CA VAL A 358 -23.24 0.10 -19.72
C VAL A 358 -22.14 1.01 -20.27
N HIS A 359 -22.52 2.18 -20.82
CA HIS A 359 -21.57 3.15 -21.36
C HIS A 359 -20.67 3.74 -20.25
N ASP A 360 -21.23 4.07 -19.08
CA ASP A 360 -20.47 4.61 -17.96
C ASP A 360 -19.44 3.60 -17.43
N VAL A 361 -19.84 2.33 -17.33
CA VAL A 361 -18.92 1.25 -16.95
C VAL A 361 -17.83 1.04 -18.01
N ALA A 362 -18.17 1.15 -19.31
CA ALA A 362 -17.16 1.10 -20.36
C ALA A 362 -16.22 2.31 -20.32
N GLN A 363 -16.70 3.50 -19.96
CA GLN A 363 -15.83 4.68 -19.73
C GLN A 363 -14.91 4.48 -18.54
N ALA A 364 -15.40 3.94 -17.42
CA ALA A 364 -14.57 3.59 -16.27
C ALA A 364 -13.49 2.55 -16.66
N ALA A 365 -13.84 1.57 -17.49
CA ALA A 365 -12.86 0.60 -18.02
C ALA A 365 -11.81 1.24 -18.96
N ARG A 366 -12.18 2.28 -19.73
CA ARG A 366 -11.22 3.06 -20.53
C ARG A 366 -10.27 3.84 -19.64
N ALA A 367 -10.77 4.50 -18.58
CA ALA A 367 -9.95 5.19 -17.60
C ALA A 367 -9.00 4.21 -16.88
N MET A 368 -9.51 3.04 -16.48
CA MET A 368 -8.69 1.97 -15.92
C MET A 368 -7.60 1.51 -16.89
N TRP A 369 -7.92 1.31 -18.18
CA TRP A 369 -6.96 0.92 -19.20
C TRP A 369 -5.86 1.95 -19.41
N SER A 370 -6.20 3.24 -19.51
CA SER A 370 -5.23 4.32 -19.72
C SER A 370 -4.25 4.48 -18.57
N SER A 371 -4.64 4.02 -17.38
CA SER A 371 -3.82 4.04 -16.16
C SER A 371 -3.41 2.65 -15.68
N LEU A 372 -3.50 1.62 -16.54
CA LEU A 372 -3.33 0.22 -16.16
C LEU A 372 -1.93 -0.09 -15.66
N LEU A 373 -1.88 -0.69 -14.47
CA LEU A 373 -0.76 -1.49 -13.99
C LEU A 373 -1.22 -2.95 -13.85
N LEU A 374 -0.43 -3.88 -14.37
CA LEU A 374 -0.66 -5.32 -14.27
C LEU A 374 0.52 -5.97 -13.55
N SER A 375 0.26 -6.61 -12.41
CA SER A 375 1.24 -7.46 -11.73
C SER A 375 0.98 -8.92 -12.08
N VAL A 376 2.04 -9.66 -12.32
CA VAL A 376 1.95 -11.06 -12.71
C VAL A 376 3.17 -11.83 -12.22
N ASP A 377 3.01 -13.15 -12.09
CA ASP A 377 4.11 -14.07 -11.82
C ASP A 377 5.33 -13.77 -12.73
N PRO A 378 6.54 -13.64 -12.18
CA PRO A 378 7.75 -13.30 -12.94
C PRO A 378 8.03 -14.19 -14.16
N ASP A 379 7.57 -15.44 -14.13
CA ASP A 379 7.75 -16.42 -15.18
C ASP A 379 6.60 -16.41 -16.23
N ALA A 380 5.63 -15.50 -16.09
CA ALA A 380 4.51 -15.41 -17.04
C ALA A 380 4.92 -14.76 -18.36
N THR A 381 4.23 -15.16 -19.44
CA THR A 381 4.42 -14.55 -20.76
C THR A 381 3.87 -13.12 -20.77
N THR A 382 4.68 -12.16 -21.21
CA THR A 382 4.29 -10.75 -21.31
C THR A 382 3.44 -10.47 -22.55
N ASP A 383 2.71 -9.35 -22.55
CA ASP A 383 1.93 -8.86 -23.70
C ASP A 383 2.66 -7.65 -24.33
N PRO A 384 2.82 -7.60 -25.68
CA PRO A 384 3.54 -6.53 -26.35
C PRO A 384 2.84 -5.16 -26.27
N GLN A 385 1.59 -5.09 -25.87
CA GLN A 385 0.87 -3.82 -25.64
C GLN A 385 1.15 -3.20 -24.26
N LEU A 386 1.85 -3.93 -23.37
CA LEU A 386 2.27 -3.42 -22.09
C LEU A 386 3.74 -3.04 -22.11
N THR A 387 4.06 -1.88 -21.57
CA THR A 387 5.45 -1.57 -21.23
C THR A 387 5.83 -2.41 -20.01
N TRP A 388 6.88 -3.23 -20.12
CA TRP A 388 7.34 -4.03 -18.99
C TRP A 388 8.28 -3.21 -18.10
N LEU A 389 7.88 -3.00 -16.85
CA LEU A 389 8.65 -2.24 -15.88
C LEU A 389 9.57 -3.21 -15.10
N ALA A 390 10.88 -3.01 -15.22
CA ALA A 390 11.88 -3.77 -14.48
C ALA A 390 12.19 -3.19 -13.09
N GLY A 391 11.67 -2.01 -12.80
CA GLY A 391 11.82 -1.23 -11.58
C GLY A 391 11.12 0.11 -11.75
N PRO A 392 10.95 0.92 -10.69
CA PRO A 392 10.44 2.28 -10.81
C PRO A 392 11.22 3.10 -11.84
N PRO A 393 10.65 4.17 -12.42
CA PRO A 393 11.29 4.96 -13.47
C PRO A 393 12.69 5.42 -13.04
N ARG A 394 13.67 5.27 -13.93
CA ARG A 394 15.02 5.74 -13.66
C ARG A 394 15.12 7.20 -14.07
N THR A 395 15.44 8.10 -13.14
CA THR A 395 15.90 9.42 -13.50
C THR A 395 17.38 9.34 -13.86
N THR A 396 17.74 9.79 -15.04
CA THR A 396 19.13 9.87 -15.50
C THR A 396 19.75 11.17 -14.99
N SER A 397 20.15 11.23 -13.74
CA SER A 397 20.99 12.34 -13.27
C SER A 397 22.45 11.94 -13.39
N VAL A 398 23.22 12.68 -14.21
CA VAL A 398 24.67 12.51 -14.26
C VAL A 398 25.22 12.99 -12.93
N THR A 399 25.71 12.07 -12.10
CA THR A 399 26.29 12.39 -10.81
C THR A 399 27.78 12.73 -10.98
N THR A 400 28.13 13.95 -10.62
CA THR A 400 29.54 14.34 -10.48
C THR A 400 29.94 14.24 -9.02
N GLY A 401 31.02 13.52 -8.73
CA GLY A 401 31.44 13.31 -7.34
C GLY A 401 32.69 12.45 -7.19
N GLN A 402 32.94 12.06 -5.95
CA GLN A 402 34.02 11.14 -5.62
C GLN A 402 33.62 9.69 -6.01
N ARG A 403 34.56 8.99 -6.63
CA ARG A 403 34.35 7.61 -7.07
C ARG A 403 34.95 6.62 -6.08
N PHE A 404 34.21 5.56 -5.79
CA PHE A 404 34.59 4.49 -4.88
C PHE A 404 34.56 3.16 -5.61
N LYS A 405 35.66 2.44 -5.53
CA LYS A 405 35.81 1.11 -6.15
C LYS A 405 35.33 0.02 -5.19
N PRO A 406 34.86 -1.12 -5.71
CA PRO A 406 34.51 -2.27 -4.89
C PRO A 406 35.63 -2.70 -3.94
N ALA A 407 35.27 -3.09 -2.74
CA ALA A 407 36.20 -3.65 -1.75
C ALA A 407 36.45 -5.15 -1.98
N GLY A 408 35.49 -5.85 -2.60
CA GLY A 408 35.55 -7.29 -2.84
C GLY A 408 34.20 -7.87 -3.22
N TRP A 409 34.11 -9.20 -3.19
CA TRP A 409 32.86 -9.91 -3.42
C TRP A 409 31.85 -9.64 -2.27
N PRO A 410 30.53 -9.52 -2.50
CA PRO A 410 29.79 -9.81 -3.75
C PRO A 410 29.84 -8.69 -4.81
N VAL A 411 30.20 -7.47 -4.45
CA VAL A 411 30.25 -6.34 -5.39
C VAL A 411 31.63 -6.26 -6.02
N THR A 412 31.79 -6.73 -7.24
CA THR A 412 33.12 -6.81 -7.91
C THR A 412 33.22 -6.00 -9.19
N LYS A 413 32.08 -5.70 -9.83
CA LYS A 413 32.01 -5.02 -11.12
C LYS A 413 31.01 -3.86 -11.04
N ALA A 414 31.25 -2.94 -10.10
CA ALA A 414 30.43 -1.76 -9.93
C ALA A 414 31.32 -0.56 -9.61
N GLU A 415 30.80 0.64 -9.76
CA GLU A 415 31.40 1.89 -9.29
C GLU A 415 30.35 2.67 -8.51
N LEU A 416 30.69 3.15 -7.32
CA LEU A 416 29.86 4.08 -6.56
C LEU A 416 30.42 5.50 -6.76
N THR A 417 29.60 6.41 -7.23
CA THR A 417 29.90 7.85 -7.29
C THR A 417 29.04 8.59 -6.29
N VAL A 418 29.65 9.35 -5.39
CA VAL A 418 28.93 10.18 -4.40
C VAL A 418 29.33 11.63 -4.57
N GLY A 419 28.35 12.48 -4.83
CA GLY A 419 28.49 13.92 -5.00
C GLY A 419 27.71 14.71 -3.94
N ARG A 420 27.68 16.04 -4.11
CA ARG A 420 26.91 16.93 -3.22
C ARG A 420 25.40 16.94 -3.49
N LYS A 421 24.96 16.41 -4.64
CA LYS A 421 23.55 16.47 -5.04
C LYS A 421 22.95 15.09 -5.28
N ALA A 422 23.77 14.08 -5.46
CA ALA A 422 23.30 12.72 -5.77
C ALA A 422 24.32 11.66 -5.42
N ALA A 423 23.86 10.43 -5.28
CA ALA A 423 24.66 9.20 -5.27
C ALA A 423 24.24 8.30 -6.43
N GLN A 424 25.20 7.58 -7.01
CA GLN A 424 24.99 6.69 -8.16
C GLN A 424 25.81 5.41 -8.02
N ILE A 425 25.19 4.28 -8.33
CA ILE A 425 25.87 3.00 -8.47
C ILE A 425 25.76 2.56 -9.93
N GLU A 426 26.89 2.40 -10.58
CA GLU A 426 26.99 1.86 -11.92
C GLU A 426 27.38 0.38 -11.87
N THR A 427 26.67 -0.46 -12.59
CA THR A 427 26.92 -1.90 -12.72
C THR A 427 26.89 -2.32 -14.19
N PRO A 428 27.39 -3.50 -14.58
CA PRO A 428 27.26 -4.00 -15.94
C PRO A 428 25.82 -4.14 -16.44
N SER A 429 24.84 -4.22 -15.53
CA SER A 429 23.42 -4.33 -15.84
C SER A 429 22.69 -2.97 -15.91
N GLY A 430 23.38 -1.89 -15.65
CA GLY A 430 22.85 -0.53 -15.68
C GLY A 430 23.27 0.32 -14.49
N GLU A 431 22.84 1.56 -14.50
CA GLU A 431 23.10 2.52 -13.44
C GLU A 431 21.87 2.77 -12.57
N THR A 432 22.09 3.11 -11.33
CA THR A 432 21.10 3.46 -10.34
C THR A 432 21.53 4.72 -9.64
N SER A 433 20.70 5.78 -9.66
CA SER A 433 21.03 7.06 -9.05
C SER A 433 19.90 7.56 -8.14
N ALA A 434 20.29 8.34 -7.12
CA ALA A 434 19.37 9.06 -6.25
C ALA A 434 19.84 10.50 -6.11
N SER A 435 19.07 11.43 -6.66
CA SER A 435 19.23 12.87 -6.42
C SER A 435 18.67 13.19 -5.04
N TYR A 436 19.39 14.00 -4.25
CA TYR A 436 19.00 14.22 -2.84
C TYR A 436 17.74 15.10 -2.70
N ASP A 437 17.42 15.90 -3.71
CA ASP A 437 16.17 16.67 -3.80
C ASP A 437 14.94 15.82 -4.18
N GLU A 438 15.16 14.60 -4.69
CA GLU A 438 14.11 13.62 -5.01
C GLU A 438 13.91 12.56 -3.92
N LEU A 439 14.65 12.63 -2.81
CA LEU A 439 14.49 11.66 -1.73
C LEU A 439 13.18 11.82 -0.98
N ALA A 440 12.59 10.69 -0.64
CA ALA A 440 11.52 10.56 0.34
C ALA A 440 12.08 10.30 1.74
N ALA A 441 13.15 9.51 1.85
CA ALA A 441 13.86 9.26 3.09
C ALA A 441 15.27 8.68 2.85
N VAL A 442 16.09 8.75 3.89
CA VAL A 442 17.33 7.97 4.02
C VAL A 442 17.25 7.13 5.29
N VAL A 443 17.20 5.82 5.11
CA VAL A 443 17.28 4.86 6.21
C VAL A 443 18.76 4.68 6.58
N ALA A 444 19.11 5.02 7.82
CA ALA A 444 20.48 5.09 8.31
C ALA A 444 20.72 4.06 9.42
N TYR A 445 21.64 3.14 9.20
CA TYR A 445 22.04 2.14 10.19
C TYR A 445 23.32 2.57 10.93
N PRO A 446 23.46 2.22 12.23
CA PRO A 446 24.64 2.57 13.04
C PRO A 446 25.96 2.03 12.50
N ASP A 447 25.94 0.91 11.78
CA ASP A 447 27.12 0.32 11.10
C ASP A 447 27.55 1.10 9.85
N GLY A 448 26.80 2.14 9.47
CA GLY A 448 27.05 3.01 8.33
C GLY A 448 26.28 2.65 7.06
N GLY A 449 25.48 1.60 7.04
CA GLY A 449 24.57 1.29 5.93
C GLY A 449 23.60 2.45 5.68
N ARG A 450 23.37 2.79 4.40
CA ARG A 450 22.41 3.83 3.98
C ARG A 450 21.55 3.30 2.85
N GLN A 451 20.24 3.48 3.01
CA GLN A 451 19.27 3.22 1.97
C GLN A 451 18.59 4.53 1.58
N LEU A 452 18.92 5.04 0.42
CA LEU A 452 18.37 6.25 -0.14
C LEU A 452 17.10 5.89 -0.90
N ILE A 453 15.94 6.28 -0.37
CA ILE A 453 14.62 5.99 -0.96
C ILE A 453 14.13 7.24 -1.67
N ARG A 454 13.92 7.15 -2.98
CA ARG A 454 13.39 8.24 -3.79
C ARG A 454 11.86 8.30 -3.69
N ARG A 455 11.27 9.47 -3.99
CA ARG A 455 9.81 9.65 -4.01
C ARG A 455 9.10 8.72 -4.99
N ASP A 456 9.75 8.31 -6.08
CA ASP A 456 9.21 7.33 -7.03
C ASP A 456 9.34 5.86 -6.55
N GLY A 457 9.82 5.64 -5.32
CA GLY A 457 10.00 4.33 -4.71
C GLY A 457 11.29 3.62 -5.09
N TYR A 458 12.11 4.22 -5.97
CA TYR A 458 13.41 3.65 -6.31
C TYR A 458 14.41 3.81 -5.16
N GLN A 459 15.34 2.87 -5.03
CA GLN A 459 16.26 2.82 -3.90
C GLN A 459 17.72 2.69 -4.35
N VAL A 460 18.60 3.41 -3.68
CA VAL A 460 20.05 3.26 -3.81
C VAL A 460 20.60 2.84 -2.45
N GLN A 461 21.17 1.65 -2.38
CA GLN A 461 21.72 1.11 -1.15
C GLN A 461 23.25 1.26 -1.14
N ILE A 462 23.77 1.92 -0.12
CA ILE A 462 25.21 2.12 0.11
C ILE A 462 25.61 1.37 1.38
N GLU A 463 26.30 0.25 1.21
CA GLU A 463 26.88 -0.52 2.29
C GLU A 463 28.37 -0.23 2.36
N PRO A 464 28.89 0.39 3.45
CA PRO A 464 30.29 0.82 3.53
C PRO A 464 31.28 -0.31 3.26
N ALA A 465 30.98 -1.51 3.76
CA ALA A 465 31.81 -2.68 3.59
C ALA A 465 31.97 -3.15 2.13
N HIS A 466 31.10 -2.73 1.23
CA HIS A 466 31.18 -3.09 -0.19
C HIS A 466 32.15 -2.23 -0.99
N TRP A 467 32.58 -1.08 -0.42
CA TRP A 467 33.37 -0.07 -1.12
C TRP A 467 34.70 0.21 -0.42
N ARG A 468 35.77 0.45 -1.17
CA ARG A 468 37.03 0.94 -0.61
C ARG A 468 36.80 2.34 -0.09
N ASN A 469 37.11 2.59 1.19
CA ASN A 469 36.80 3.83 1.91
C ASN A 469 35.29 4.13 1.96
N GLY A 470 34.42 3.12 2.03
CA GLY A 470 32.97 3.26 1.97
C GLY A 470 32.39 4.17 3.08
N HIS A 471 32.99 4.20 4.29
CA HIS A 471 32.58 5.15 5.34
C HIS A 471 32.79 6.62 4.92
N GLN A 472 33.76 6.91 4.05
CA GLN A 472 33.93 8.27 3.50
C GLN A 472 32.78 8.61 2.52
N ALA A 473 32.33 7.62 1.74
CA ALA A 473 31.17 7.81 0.87
C ALA A 473 29.90 8.12 1.68
N VAL A 474 29.69 7.40 2.79
CA VAL A 474 28.57 7.64 3.71
C VAL A 474 28.65 9.04 4.32
N ALA A 475 29.82 9.47 4.78
CA ALA A 475 29.99 10.81 5.35
C ALA A 475 29.65 11.95 4.37
N VAL A 476 29.92 11.75 3.07
CA VAL A 476 29.53 12.72 2.02
C VAL A 476 28.01 12.76 1.84
N VAL A 477 27.33 11.60 1.88
CA VAL A 477 25.87 11.53 1.82
C VAL A 477 25.26 12.23 3.04
N ASP A 478 25.70 11.87 4.24
CA ASP A 478 25.17 12.41 5.51
C ASP A 478 25.33 13.93 5.62
N ALA A 479 26.41 14.49 5.04
CA ALA A 479 26.64 15.93 5.01
C ALA A 479 25.77 16.68 3.99
N ALA A 480 25.19 15.97 3.03
CA ALA A 480 24.46 16.57 1.92
C ALA A 480 22.93 16.38 2.02
N VAL A 481 22.47 15.35 2.74
CA VAL A 481 21.04 15.06 2.88
C VAL A 481 20.45 15.86 4.05
N PRO A 482 19.24 16.47 3.89
CA PRO A 482 18.53 17.11 4.98
C PRO A 482 18.26 16.15 6.16
N PRO A 483 18.51 16.57 7.42
CA PRO A 483 18.34 15.71 8.59
C PRO A 483 16.91 15.19 8.78
N ASP A 484 15.90 15.95 8.38
CA ASP A 484 14.48 15.59 8.47
C ASP A 484 14.08 14.45 7.53
N LEU A 485 14.91 14.11 6.55
CA LEU A 485 14.73 12.92 5.72
C LEU A 485 15.42 11.68 6.31
N CYS A 486 16.21 11.81 7.38
CA CYS A 486 16.99 10.70 7.94
C CYS A 486 16.18 9.93 8.98
N VAL A 487 16.06 8.62 8.79
CA VAL A 487 15.50 7.67 9.76
C VAL A 487 16.62 6.84 10.33
N THR A 488 16.93 7.04 11.62
CA THR A 488 17.92 6.23 12.32
C THR A 488 17.32 4.92 12.79
N MET A 489 17.82 3.83 12.23
CA MET A 489 17.36 2.48 12.56
C MET A 489 18.13 1.89 13.74
N PRO A 490 17.59 0.88 14.44
CA PRO A 490 18.33 0.06 15.39
C PRO A 490 19.56 -0.59 14.75
N ALA A 491 20.51 -1.01 15.59
CA ALA A 491 21.65 -1.79 15.11
C ALA A 491 21.16 -3.12 14.49
N ARG A 492 21.69 -3.44 13.34
CA ARG A 492 21.47 -4.74 12.68
C ARG A 492 22.23 -5.84 13.44
N GLU A 493 21.68 -7.04 13.42
CA GLU A 493 22.40 -8.20 13.95
C GLU A 493 23.71 -8.42 13.16
N PRO A 494 24.77 -8.93 13.79
CA PRO A 494 26.09 -9.03 13.17
C PRO A 494 26.14 -9.87 11.87
N ASP A 495 25.20 -10.78 11.66
CA ASP A 495 25.06 -11.59 10.45
C ASP A 495 24.21 -10.93 9.35
N GLU A 496 23.44 -9.92 9.70
CA GLU A 496 22.67 -9.08 8.75
C GLU A 496 23.55 -7.98 8.15
N ILE A 497 24.66 -7.58 8.80
CA ILE A 497 25.53 -6.53 8.30
C ILE A 497 26.27 -7.05 7.04
N PRO A 498 26.04 -6.43 5.86
CA PRO A 498 26.71 -6.85 4.63
C PRO A 498 28.24 -6.73 4.75
N ARG A 499 28.94 -7.74 4.30
CA ARG A 499 30.40 -7.80 4.37
C ARG A 499 31.00 -8.10 3.00
N SER A 500 32.10 -7.42 2.69
CA SER A 500 32.93 -7.81 1.56
C SER A 500 33.95 -8.85 1.99
N SER A 501 34.21 -9.82 1.10
CA SER A 501 35.24 -10.80 1.32
C SER A 501 36.22 -10.85 0.14
N VAL A 502 37.50 -10.82 0.44
CA VAL A 502 38.56 -10.96 -0.54
C VAL A 502 38.93 -12.43 -0.74
N THR A 503 38.51 -13.35 0.14
CA THR A 503 38.91 -14.75 0.13
C THR A 503 37.86 -15.65 -0.53
N TRP A 504 38.33 -16.56 -1.40
CA TRP A 504 37.52 -17.56 -2.09
C TRP A 504 36.73 -18.47 -1.12
N GLN A 505 37.25 -18.71 0.09
CA GLN A 505 36.61 -19.54 1.11
C GLN A 505 35.23 -19.03 1.54
N ARG A 506 35.04 -17.70 1.65
CA ARG A 506 33.74 -17.10 1.97
C ARG A 506 32.81 -17.05 0.76
N LYS A 507 33.39 -16.92 -0.46
CA LYS A 507 32.66 -17.07 -1.71
C LYS A 507 32.12 -18.51 -1.84
N ALA A 508 32.91 -19.48 -1.47
CA ALA A 508 32.49 -20.89 -1.42
C ALA A 508 31.40 -21.11 -0.36
N ALA A 509 31.54 -20.53 0.84
CA ALA A 509 30.54 -20.64 1.90
C ALA A 509 29.19 -20.00 1.54
N TYR A 510 29.17 -18.90 0.80
CA TYR A 510 27.93 -18.30 0.28
C TYR A 510 27.31 -19.17 -0.83
N LEU A 511 28.11 -19.66 -1.75
CA LEU A 511 27.65 -20.56 -2.81
C LEU A 511 27.06 -21.85 -2.23
N LEU A 512 27.65 -22.38 -1.13
CA LEU A 512 27.16 -23.56 -0.42
C LEU A 512 25.82 -23.36 0.29
N LYS A 513 25.40 -22.11 0.56
CA LYS A 513 24.08 -21.80 1.11
C LYS A 513 22.98 -21.78 0.04
N LYS A 514 23.30 -21.85 -1.26
CA LYS A 514 22.32 -21.85 -2.34
C LYS A 514 21.83 -23.27 -2.62
N PRO A 515 20.50 -23.54 -2.46
CA PRO A 515 19.94 -24.87 -2.66
C PRO A 515 20.19 -25.41 -4.10
N GLU A 516 20.24 -24.52 -5.10
CA GLU A 516 20.48 -24.88 -6.50
C GLU A 516 21.86 -25.53 -6.69
N LEU A 517 22.83 -25.13 -5.87
CA LEU A 517 24.19 -25.67 -5.95
C LEU A 517 24.28 -27.10 -5.38
N TRP A 518 23.51 -27.37 -4.31
CA TRP A 518 23.42 -28.69 -3.72
C TRP A 518 22.73 -29.68 -4.66
N VAL A 519 21.69 -29.24 -5.37
CA VAL A 519 21.06 -30.06 -6.42
C VAL A 519 22.08 -30.44 -7.52
N ALA A 520 22.89 -29.46 -7.97
CA ALA A 520 23.95 -29.71 -8.96
C ALA A 520 25.02 -30.66 -8.44
N VAL A 521 25.46 -30.48 -7.18
CA VAL A 521 26.47 -31.37 -6.56
C VAL A 521 25.93 -32.78 -6.38
N ILE A 522 24.70 -32.95 -5.94
CA ILE A 522 24.07 -34.29 -5.80
C ILE A 522 23.97 -34.98 -7.16
N LEU A 523 23.55 -34.26 -8.20
CA LEU A 523 23.48 -34.81 -9.57
C LEU A 523 24.84 -35.24 -10.08
N ILE A 524 25.92 -34.47 -9.85
CA ILE A 524 27.28 -34.84 -10.22
C ILE A 524 27.72 -36.10 -9.45
N ILE A 525 27.44 -36.17 -8.14
CA ILE A 525 27.77 -37.34 -7.32
C ILE A 525 27.06 -38.59 -7.83
N VAL A 526 25.78 -38.49 -8.17
CA VAL A 526 25.00 -39.62 -8.70
C VAL A 526 25.58 -40.12 -10.03
N VAL A 527 25.97 -39.18 -10.92
CA VAL A 527 26.61 -39.53 -12.21
C VAL A 527 27.96 -40.19 -11.98
N VAL A 528 28.81 -39.64 -11.10
CA VAL A 528 30.15 -40.20 -10.80
C VAL A 528 30.04 -41.59 -10.15
N LEU A 529 29.13 -41.74 -9.18
CA LEU A 529 28.91 -43.04 -8.53
C LEU A 529 28.38 -44.08 -9.54
N GLY A 530 27.48 -43.68 -10.45
CA GLY A 530 27.00 -44.57 -11.52
C GLY A 530 28.15 -45.06 -12.42
N VAL A 531 29.03 -44.14 -12.83
CA VAL A 531 30.21 -44.48 -13.67
C VAL A 531 31.20 -45.37 -12.92
N VAL A 532 31.48 -45.07 -11.64
CA VAL A 532 32.42 -45.86 -10.82
C VAL A 532 31.87 -47.26 -10.51
N SER A 533 30.55 -47.40 -10.37
CA SER A 533 29.88 -48.68 -10.12
C SER A 533 29.71 -49.54 -11.37
N GLY A 534 30.23 -49.09 -12.53
CA GLY A 534 30.16 -49.85 -13.80
C GLY A 534 28.73 -49.93 -14.37
N ILE A 535 27.82 -49.14 -13.87
CA ILE A 535 26.45 -49.05 -14.39
C ILE A 535 26.49 -48.25 -15.68
N SER A 536 25.92 -48.80 -16.75
CA SER A 536 25.87 -48.10 -18.04
C SER A 536 25.04 -46.82 -17.90
N MET A 537 25.54 -45.73 -18.46
CA MET A 537 24.81 -44.44 -18.48
C MET A 537 23.40 -44.56 -19.13
N SER A 538 23.19 -45.56 -19.95
CA SER A 538 21.90 -45.92 -20.56
C SER A 538 20.89 -46.49 -19.55
N ASP A 539 21.36 -47.02 -18.42
CA ASP A 539 20.54 -47.66 -17.39
C ASP A 539 20.14 -46.68 -16.28
N ILE A 540 20.84 -45.53 -16.20
CA ILE A 540 20.54 -44.46 -15.20
C ILE A 540 19.49 -43.49 -15.71
N ALA A 541 19.46 -43.23 -17.03
CA ALA A 541 18.40 -42.38 -17.65
C ALA A 541 18.37 -42.56 -19.18
N PRO A 542 17.22 -42.37 -19.85
CA PRO A 542 17.14 -42.36 -21.32
C PRO A 542 18.10 -41.32 -21.91
N ARG A 543 18.74 -41.64 -23.04
CA ARG A 543 19.83 -40.85 -23.66
C ARG A 543 19.61 -39.34 -23.81
N GLY A 544 18.35 -38.87 -23.82
CA GLY A 544 18.02 -37.45 -23.83
C GLY A 544 18.03 -36.77 -22.44
N ALA A 545 17.75 -37.51 -21.36
CA ALA A 545 17.67 -36.95 -20.01
C ALA A 545 19.06 -36.63 -19.43
N VAL A 546 20.08 -37.37 -19.73
CA VAL A 546 21.47 -37.13 -19.28
C VAL A 546 22.01 -35.82 -19.86
N ALA A 547 21.76 -35.56 -21.15
CA ALA A 547 22.19 -34.33 -21.81
C ALA A 547 21.46 -33.12 -21.19
N VAL A 548 20.16 -33.22 -20.89
CA VAL A 548 19.37 -32.17 -20.25
C VAL A 548 19.84 -31.92 -18.81
N ILE A 549 20.16 -32.97 -18.05
CA ILE A 549 20.68 -32.86 -16.68
C ILE A 549 22.06 -32.17 -16.69
N VAL A 550 22.98 -32.57 -17.57
CA VAL A 550 24.33 -31.99 -17.67
C VAL A 550 24.26 -30.53 -18.14
N VAL A 551 23.51 -30.24 -19.18
CA VAL A 551 23.33 -28.85 -19.68
C VAL A 551 22.58 -27.99 -18.65
N GLY A 552 21.52 -28.50 -18.03
CA GLY A 552 20.79 -27.82 -16.97
C GLY A 552 21.69 -27.54 -15.75
N THR A 553 22.53 -28.47 -15.36
CA THR A 553 23.49 -28.29 -14.25
C THR A 553 24.57 -27.25 -14.59
N ILE A 554 25.08 -27.24 -15.82
CA ILE A 554 26.08 -26.25 -16.30
C ILE A 554 25.44 -24.87 -16.37
N VAL A 555 24.20 -24.75 -16.85
CA VAL A 555 23.45 -23.48 -16.91
C VAL A 555 23.11 -22.97 -15.50
N ALA A 556 22.65 -23.84 -14.61
CA ALA A 556 22.39 -23.50 -13.21
C ALA A 556 23.66 -23.04 -12.48
N PHE A 557 24.77 -23.77 -12.67
CA PHE A 557 26.07 -23.37 -12.12
C PHE A 557 26.58 -22.05 -12.70
N ARG A 558 26.48 -21.86 -14.01
CA ARG A 558 26.87 -20.61 -14.68
C ARG A 558 26.03 -19.42 -14.23
N ASN A 559 24.74 -19.62 -14.01
CA ASN A 559 23.82 -18.58 -13.51
C ASN A 559 24.03 -18.29 -12.00
N ALA A 560 24.32 -19.30 -11.20
CA ALA A 560 24.67 -19.15 -9.78
C ALA A 560 26.03 -18.43 -9.56
N VAL A 561 26.96 -18.59 -10.49
CA VAL A 561 28.29 -17.93 -10.45
C VAL A 561 28.26 -16.53 -11.06
N LYS A 562 27.26 -16.21 -11.92
CA LYS A 562 27.09 -14.88 -12.54
C LYS A 562 26.26 -13.89 -11.70
N LYS A 563 25.43 -14.38 -10.79
CA LYS A 563 24.72 -13.58 -9.78
C LYS A 563 25.58 -13.46 -8.52
#